data_2f172d202eeff0c9df5ce0568f65e7a3
#
_entry.id   2f172d202eeff0c9df5ce0568f65e7a3
#
_cell.length_a   1.000
_cell.length_b   1.000
_cell.length_c   1.000
_cell.angle_alpha   90.00
_cell.angle_beta   90.00
_cell.angle_gamma   90.00
#
_symmetry.space_group_name_H-M   'P 1'
#
loop_
_entity.id
_entity.type
_entity.pdbx_description
1 polymer ?
#
loop_
_entity_poly.entity_id
_entity_poly.type
_entity_poly.pdbx_seq_one_letter_code
_entity_poly.pdbx_strand_id
1 'polypeptide(L)'
;MGIIRAAAHAVGGGLADQWLEVIEPENMGEQTVFSAGVQTRRGENRKRTPETVSNGSVIHVYPNQFMMLVDGGKVVDYTAEEGYYTVQNSSLPSLFNGQFGDALKESFNRVRYGGQTPYAQKVYYINLQEIKGIKFGTRTPINYFDLFYNSELFLRAHGTYSIKITDPLKFYAEAIPKNQDQVEIDSINEQYLAEFLEALQTSINQMSADGVRISFVASKGRELGRYMAETLDEEWNRLRGMEIQSVGIASISYDEESQKLINMRNQGAMLGDPSVREGYVQGAMARGFEAAGSNGSGAMAGFMGMGAGMNFGGGFMGAASASNLQQMQMQQAARQGYAAPQGGYAPGQANGAPQGG
;
A
#
# COMPACT_ATOMS: atom_id res chain seq x y z
N MET A 1 -42.59 -9.68 -7.04
CA MET A 1 -42.53 -8.37 -6.35
C MET A 1 -41.74 -8.63 -5.07
N GLY A 2 -40.75 -7.83 -4.81
CA GLY A 2 -39.82 -8.06 -3.71
C GLY A 2 -40.37 -7.70 -2.33
N ILE A 3 -39.65 -8.16 -1.30
CA ILE A 3 -39.92 -7.81 0.08
C ILE A 3 -39.66 -6.31 0.28
N ILE A 4 -38.73 -5.76 -0.46
CA ILE A 4 -38.35 -4.34 -0.45
C ILE A 4 -38.84 -3.66 -1.71
N ARG A 5 -39.61 -2.59 -1.58
CA ARG A 5 -39.98 -1.70 -2.68
C ARG A 5 -39.29 -0.36 -2.44
N ALA A 6 -38.64 0.13 -3.48
CA ALA A 6 -38.22 1.52 -3.48
C ALA A 6 -39.43 2.41 -3.24
N ALA A 7 -39.46 3.14 -2.19
CA ALA A 7 -40.44 4.22 -1.98
C ALA A 7 -40.00 5.39 -2.89
N ALA A 8 -40.11 5.17 -4.19
CA ALA A 8 -40.01 6.24 -5.15
C ALA A 8 -41.22 7.13 -4.94
N HIS A 9 -40.99 8.24 -4.39
CA HIS A 9 -41.86 9.37 -4.17
C HIS A 9 -42.43 9.62 -2.80
N ALA A 10 -42.30 10.83 -2.58
CA ALA A 10 -43.16 11.68 -1.79
C ALA A 10 -42.83 11.65 -0.32
N VAL A 11 -41.68 12.02 -0.01
CA VAL A 11 -41.52 12.93 1.10
C VAL A 11 -41.99 14.33 0.63
N GLY A 12 -43.19 14.39 0.13
CA GLY A 12 -43.91 15.61 -0.23
C GLY A 12 -45.09 15.83 0.66
N GLY A 13 -45.05 15.46 1.95
CA GLY A 13 -46.15 15.69 2.82
C GLY A 13 -45.81 15.36 4.28
N GLY A 14 -45.52 16.34 5.08
CA GLY A 14 -45.08 16.27 6.47
C GLY A 14 -46.06 15.60 7.45
N LEU A 15 -46.91 14.70 6.99
CA LEU A 15 -47.83 13.90 7.83
C LEU A 15 -47.50 12.40 7.80
N ALA A 16 -46.85 11.90 6.77
CA ALA A 16 -46.44 10.48 6.70
C ALA A 16 -45.18 10.20 7.53
N ASP A 17 -44.37 11.20 7.81
CA ASP A 17 -43.10 11.09 8.51
C ASP A 17 -43.19 10.78 10.01
N GLN A 18 -44.37 10.90 10.64
CA GLN A 18 -44.49 10.79 12.08
C GLN A 18 -44.65 9.36 12.61
N TRP A 19 -44.95 8.39 11.74
CA TRP A 19 -45.43 7.06 12.16
C TRP A 19 -44.57 5.88 11.68
N LEU A 20 -43.62 6.11 10.79
CA LEU A 20 -42.79 5.05 10.25
C LEU A 20 -41.51 4.88 11.06
N GLU A 21 -41.21 3.63 11.33
CA GLU A 21 -39.94 3.23 11.89
C GLU A 21 -38.86 3.31 10.83
N VAL A 22 -37.79 4.08 11.08
CA VAL A 22 -36.65 4.22 10.16
C VAL A 22 -35.47 3.44 10.68
N ILE A 23 -34.88 2.61 9.83
CA ILE A 23 -33.69 1.79 10.10
C ILE A 23 -32.53 2.37 9.31
N GLU A 24 -31.43 2.63 10.00
CA GLU A 24 -30.18 3.15 9.45
C GLU A 24 -28.99 2.36 10.00
N PRO A 25 -27.81 2.39 9.36
CA PRO A 25 -26.64 1.69 9.89
C PRO A 25 -26.21 2.31 11.23
N GLU A 26 -25.80 1.47 12.18
CA GLU A 26 -25.23 1.91 13.44
C GLU A 26 -23.76 2.30 13.23
N ASN A 27 -23.43 3.58 13.47
CA ASN A 27 -22.05 4.09 13.48
C ASN A 27 -21.14 3.60 12.33
N MET A 28 -21.59 3.71 11.08
CA MET A 28 -20.75 3.35 9.93
C MET A 28 -19.70 4.43 9.68
N GLY A 29 -18.53 4.27 10.33
CA GLY A 29 -17.37 5.12 10.17
C GLY A 29 -16.47 4.69 8.99
N GLU A 30 -15.36 5.41 8.82
CA GLU A 30 -14.40 5.15 7.74
C GLU A 30 -13.69 3.79 7.85
N GLN A 31 -13.59 3.24 9.06
CA GLN A 31 -12.96 1.95 9.34
C GLN A 31 -13.98 0.82 9.52
N THR A 32 -15.26 1.14 9.56
CA THR A 32 -16.33 0.16 9.71
C THR A 32 -16.63 -0.51 8.37
N VAL A 33 -16.47 -1.81 8.29
CA VAL A 33 -16.75 -2.61 7.08
C VAL A 33 -18.17 -3.16 7.07
N PHE A 34 -18.74 -3.40 8.26
CA PHE A 34 -20.05 -4.02 8.43
C PHE A 34 -20.75 -3.45 9.67
N SER A 35 -22.04 -3.20 9.57
CA SER A 35 -22.86 -2.69 10.68
C SER A 35 -24.29 -3.21 10.62
N ALA A 36 -24.88 -3.48 11.77
CA ALA A 36 -26.30 -3.75 11.88
C ALA A 36 -27.12 -2.48 11.66
N GLY A 37 -28.32 -2.64 11.14
CA GLY A 37 -29.30 -1.59 11.08
C GLY A 37 -30.00 -1.39 12.44
N VAL A 38 -30.01 -0.14 12.89
CA VAL A 38 -30.68 0.26 14.12
C VAL A 38 -31.83 1.21 13.84
N GLN A 39 -32.81 1.22 14.73
CA GLN A 39 -33.93 2.14 14.63
C GLN A 39 -33.53 3.55 15.08
N THR A 40 -33.51 4.48 14.16
CA THR A 40 -33.27 5.91 14.45
C THR A 40 -34.55 6.66 14.81
N ARG A 41 -35.70 6.21 14.29
CA ARG A 41 -37.02 6.69 14.69
C ARG A 41 -37.87 5.54 15.19
N ARG A 42 -38.54 5.73 16.33
CA ARG A 42 -39.46 4.75 16.90
C ARG A 42 -40.88 4.99 16.34
N GLY A 43 -41.42 3.98 15.67
CA GLY A 43 -42.85 3.91 15.37
C GLY A 43 -43.72 3.67 16.63
N GLU A 44 -45.05 3.65 16.46
CA GLU A 44 -46.00 3.43 17.56
C GLU A 44 -45.95 2.02 18.20
N ASN A 45 -45.22 1.08 17.63
CA ASN A 45 -45.24 -0.30 18.08
C ASN A 45 -44.40 -0.52 19.35
N ARG A 46 -45.03 -0.40 20.50
CA ARG A 46 -44.41 -0.48 21.85
C ARG A 46 -44.09 -1.92 22.33
N LYS A 47 -44.47 -2.97 21.59
CA LYS A 47 -44.38 -4.38 22.04
C LYS A 47 -43.24 -5.16 21.39
N ARG A 48 -42.23 -4.52 20.91
CA ARG A 48 -41.25 -5.06 19.97
C ARG A 48 -39.94 -5.56 20.58
N THR A 49 -39.37 -6.59 19.94
CA THR A 49 -37.96 -6.97 20.14
C THR A 49 -37.09 -5.96 19.41
N PRO A 50 -36.07 -5.35 20.02
CA PRO A 50 -35.33 -4.19 19.47
C PRO A 50 -34.62 -4.44 18.11
N GLU A 51 -34.42 -5.68 17.75
CA GLU A 51 -33.60 -6.07 16.59
C GLU A 51 -34.40 -6.62 15.40
N THR A 52 -35.75 -6.50 15.42
CA THR A 52 -36.61 -7.12 14.41
C THR A 52 -37.22 -6.07 13.51
N VAL A 53 -37.08 -6.24 12.19
CA VAL A 53 -37.68 -5.38 11.18
C VAL A 53 -39.17 -5.66 11.07
N SER A 54 -40.02 -4.65 11.24
CA SER A 54 -41.48 -4.76 11.11
C SER A 54 -41.93 -4.54 9.65
N ASN A 55 -43.09 -5.08 9.35
CA ASN A 55 -43.80 -4.71 8.12
C ASN A 55 -44.13 -3.22 8.15
N GLY A 56 -43.78 -2.49 7.09
CA GLY A 56 -43.94 -1.04 7.00
C GLY A 56 -42.76 -0.23 7.53
N SER A 57 -41.71 -0.85 8.10
CA SER A 57 -40.45 -0.15 8.39
C SER A 57 -39.81 0.41 7.14
N VAL A 58 -39.16 1.54 7.26
CA VAL A 58 -38.41 2.18 6.20
C VAL A 58 -36.92 1.94 6.43
N ILE A 59 -36.23 1.40 5.46
CA ILE A 59 -34.77 1.22 5.48
C ILE A 59 -34.17 2.37 4.67
N HIS A 60 -33.24 3.11 5.26
CA HIS A 60 -32.49 4.17 4.57
C HIS A 60 -31.12 3.64 4.17
N VAL A 61 -30.78 3.77 2.91
CA VAL A 61 -29.49 3.41 2.33
C VAL A 61 -28.78 4.68 1.87
N TYR A 62 -27.63 4.96 2.45
CA TYR A 62 -26.80 6.09 2.07
C TYR A 62 -25.93 5.76 0.84
N PRO A 63 -25.38 6.75 0.14
CA PRO A 63 -24.41 6.52 -0.94
C PRO A 63 -23.24 5.65 -0.47
N ASN A 64 -22.78 4.76 -1.35
CA ASN A 64 -21.68 3.82 -1.07
C ASN A 64 -21.95 2.86 0.11
N GLN A 65 -23.19 2.51 0.33
CA GLN A 65 -23.58 1.44 1.24
C GLN A 65 -24.28 0.32 0.49
N PHE A 66 -24.00 -0.89 0.91
CA PHE A 66 -24.76 -2.06 0.50
C PHE A 66 -25.62 -2.53 1.66
N MET A 67 -26.90 -2.52 1.47
CA MET A 67 -27.87 -2.99 2.45
C MET A 67 -28.32 -4.41 2.14
N MET A 68 -28.44 -5.24 3.16
CA MET A 68 -29.01 -6.58 3.06
C MET A 68 -30.02 -6.84 4.17
N LEU A 69 -31.11 -7.51 3.79
CA LEU A 69 -32.12 -8.05 4.69
C LEU A 69 -31.81 -9.53 4.93
N VAL A 70 -31.62 -9.89 6.18
CA VAL A 70 -31.27 -11.26 6.59
C VAL A 70 -32.40 -11.85 7.45
N ASP A 71 -32.84 -13.05 7.07
CA ASP A 71 -33.86 -13.82 7.79
C ASP A 71 -33.28 -15.19 8.18
N GLY A 72 -33.22 -15.47 9.46
CA GLY A 72 -32.66 -16.72 9.97
C GLY A 72 -31.20 -16.99 9.54
N GLY A 73 -30.40 -15.94 9.37
CA GLY A 73 -29.01 -16.02 8.89
C GLY A 73 -28.85 -16.09 7.37
N LYS A 74 -29.95 -16.03 6.63
CA LYS A 74 -29.94 -16.06 5.15
C LYS A 74 -30.29 -14.68 4.60
N VAL A 75 -29.50 -14.19 3.65
CA VAL A 75 -29.81 -12.98 2.90
C VAL A 75 -31.02 -13.25 2.01
N VAL A 76 -32.12 -12.53 2.25
CA VAL A 76 -33.38 -12.66 1.53
C VAL A 76 -33.63 -11.53 0.53
N ASP A 77 -33.03 -10.37 0.77
CA ASP A 77 -33.07 -9.23 -0.15
C ASP A 77 -31.89 -8.29 0.07
N TYR A 78 -31.51 -7.49 -0.92
CA TYR A 78 -30.39 -6.55 -0.82
C TYR A 78 -30.47 -5.44 -1.88
N THR A 79 -29.78 -4.33 -1.63
CA THR A 79 -29.58 -3.25 -2.60
C THR A 79 -28.32 -2.45 -2.30
N ALA A 80 -27.71 -1.88 -3.34
CA ALA A 80 -26.64 -0.88 -3.26
C ALA A 80 -27.11 0.51 -3.73
N GLU A 81 -28.36 0.63 -4.17
CA GLU A 81 -28.90 1.90 -4.59
C GLU A 81 -29.28 2.75 -3.36
N GLU A 82 -28.87 4.00 -3.36
CA GLU A 82 -29.23 4.95 -2.31
C GLU A 82 -30.73 5.26 -2.32
N GLY A 83 -31.31 5.45 -1.13
CA GLY A 83 -32.71 5.81 -1.03
C GLY A 83 -33.45 5.21 0.18
N TYR A 84 -34.76 5.34 0.15
CA TYR A 84 -35.65 4.82 1.19
C TYR A 84 -36.43 3.63 0.67
N TYR A 85 -36.41 2.54 1.42
CA TYR A 85 -37.05 1.28 1.04
C TYR A 85 -38.03 0.84 2.12
N THR A 86 -39.29 0.60 1.73
CA THR A 86 -40.30 0.11 2.65
C THR A 86 -40.34 -1.41 2.66
N VAL A 87 -40.24 -2.00 3.86
CA VAL A 87 -40.37 -3.44 4.05
C VAL A 87 -41.82 -3.86 3.93
N GLN A 88 -42.11 -4.73 2.97
CA GLN A 88 -43.45 -5.31 2.79
C GLN A 88 -43.34 -6.83 2.95
N ASN A 89 -43.87 -7.36 4.05
CA ASN A 89 -43.93 -8.81 4.32
C ASN A 89 -44.98 -9.52 3.42
N SER A 90 -45.00 -9.19 2.16
CA SER A 90 -45.74 -10.00 1.19
C SER A 90 -44.83 -11.13 0.74
N SER A 91 -45.23 -12.34 0.97
CA SER A 91 -44.56 -13.64 0.89
C SER A 91 -43.92 -14.05 -0.47
N LEU A 92 -43.33 -13.13 -1.20
CA LEU A 92 -42.62 -13.41 -2.44
C LEU A 92 -41.23 -12.74 -2.41
N PRO A 93 -40.14 -13.50 -2.52
CA PRO A 93 -38.82 -12.91 -2.66
C PRO A 93 -38.73 -12.06 -3.94
N SER A 94 -38.17 -10.87 -3.84
CA SER A 94 -37.85 -10.08 -5.00
C SER A 94 -36.59 -10.57 -5.68
N LEU A 95 -36.72 -10.73 -6.98
CA LEU A 95 -35.56 -10.78 -7.83
C LEU A 95 -35.14 -9.34 -8.10
N PHE A 96 -34.23 -8.82 -7.31
CA PHE A 96 -33.63 -7.52 -7.58
C PHE A 96 -32.66 -7.68 -8.76
N ASN A 97 -32.91 -6.97 -9.84
CA ASN A 97 -32.01 -6.83 -10.99
C ASN A 97 -30.91 -5.80 -10.68
N GLY A 98 -30.13 -6.04 -9.62
CA GLY A 98 -28.91 -5.28 -9.37
C GLY A 98 -27.81 -5.74 -10.33
N GLN A 99 -26.92 -4.86 -10.72
CA GLN A 99 -25.80 -5.06 -11.66
C GLN A 99 -24.72 -6.04 -11.20
N PHE A 100 -24.97 -6.82 -10.17
CA PHE A 100 -24.06 -7.87 -9.69
C PHE A 100 -24.33 -9.17 -10.45
N GLY A 101 -23.31 -9.62 -11.16
CA GLY A 101 -23.30 -10.62 -12.22
C GLY A 101 -24.17 -11.88 -12.06
N ASP A 102 -24.46 -12.49 -13.19
CA ASP A 102 -25.38 -13.64 -13.37
C ASP A 102 -25.06 -14.88 -12.50
N ALA A 103 -23.85 -15.00 -11.98
CA ALA A 103 -23.44 -16.11 -11.10
C ALA A 103 -24.15 -16.10 -9.73
N LEU A 104 -24.56 -14.92 -9.22
CA LEU A 104 -25.30 -14.82 -7.95
C LEU A 104 -26.78 -15.10 -8.09
N LYS A 105 -27.35 -14.91 -9.30
CA LYS A 105 -28.77 -15.21 -9.58
C LYS A 105 -29.10 -16.69 -9.45
N GLU A 106 -28.16 -17.57 -9.75
CA GLU A 106 -28.39 -19.03 -9.75
C GLU A 106 -28.45 -19.63 -8.35
N SER A 107 -27.72 -19.04 -7.40
CA SER A 107 -27.68 -19.52 -6.00
C SER A 107 -28.96 -19.18 -5.23
N PHE A 108 -29.65 -18.09 -5.57
CA PHE A 108 -30.85 -17.61 -4.87
C PHE A 108 -32.16 -18.20 -5.39
N ASN A 109 -32.17 -18.84 -6.56
CA ASN A 109 -33.39 -19.39 -7.17
C ASN A 109 -33.95 -20.65 -6.47
N ARG A 110 -33.33 -21.16 -5.42
CA ARG A 110 -33.66 -22.48 -4.86
C ARG A 110 -34.47 -22.52 -3.58
N VAL A 111 -34.90 -21.42 -2.99
CA VAL A 111 -35.65 -21.53 -1.73
C VAL A 111 -36.98 -20.79 -1.78
N ARG A 112 -38.00 -21.50 -2.25
CA ARG A 112 -39.40 -21.18 -1.96
C ARG A 112 -39.72 -21.69 -0.55
N TYR A 113 -39.98 -20.79 0.39
CA TYR A 113 -40.72 -21.12 1.59
C TYR A 113 -42.03 -20.35 1.61
N GLY A 114 -43.11 -21.06 1.44
CA GLY A 114 -44.43 -20.57 1.83
C GLY A 114 -44.56 -20.78 3.34
N GLY A 115 -44.74 -19.70 4.09
CA GLY A 115 -44.97 -19.76 5.53
C GLY A 115 -44.39 -18.55 6.26
N GLN A 116 -45.11 -18.02 7.23
CA GLN A 116 -44.57 -17.01 8.15
C GLN A 116 -43.35 -17.60 8.84
N THR A 117 -42.17 -17.01 8.61
CA THR A 117 -40.95 -17.43 9.29
C THR A 117 -40.96 -16.90 10.71
N PRO A 118 -40.69 -17.77 11.71
CA PRO A 118 -40.62 -17.36 13.12
C PRO A 118 -39.29 -16.64 13.45
N TYR A 119 -38.45 -16.36 12.46
CA TYR A 119 -37.12 -15.78 12.65
C TYR A 119 -37.16 -14.26 12.58
N ALA A 120 -36.35 -13.64 13.43
CA ALA A 120 -36.15 -12.20 13.42
C ALA A 120 -35.43 -11.77 12.14
N GLN A 121 -36.07 -10.90 11.36
CA GLN A 121 -35.42 -10.28 10.21
C GLN A 121 -34.52 -9.14 10.70
N LYS A 122 -33.28 -9.14 10.25
CA LYS A 122 -32.27 -8.12 10.56
C LYS A 122 -31.83 -7.40 9.29
N VAL A 123 -31.55 -6.12 9.40
CA VAL A 123 -30.91 -5.34 8.34
C VAL A 123 -29.45 -5.18 8.66
N TYR A 124 -28.60 -5.39 7.67
CA TYR A 124 -27.17 -5.15 7.77
C TYR A 124 -26.68 -4.29 6.63
N TYR A 125 -25.59 -3.59 6.87
CA TYR A 125 -24.95 -2.72 5.90
C TYR A 125 -23.48 -3.06 5.76
N ILE A 126 -22.99 -3.00 4.51
CA ILE A 126 -21.57 -3.11 4.18
C ILE A 126 -21.11 -1.80 3.56
N ASN A 127 -19.94 -1.34 3.98
CA ASN A 127 -19.33 -0.14 3.46
C ASN A 127 -18.70 -0.43 2.09
N LEU A 128 -19.13 0.30 1.05
CA LEU A 128 -18.57 0.22 -0.31
C LEU A 128 -17.56 1.33 -0.60
N GLN A 129 -17.31 2.22 0.37
CA GLN A 129 -16.26 3.22 0.23
C GLN A 129 -14.89 2.55 0.28
N GLU A 130 -13.88 3.24 -0.21
CA GLU A 130 -12.51 2.87 0.01
C GLU A 130 -12.16 3.00 1.50
N ILE A 131 -11.79 1.88 2.12
CA ILE A 131 -11.39 1.82 3.53
C ILE A 131 -9.89 2.06 3.60
N LYS A 132 -9.51 3.20 4.16
CA LYS A 132 -8.15 3.74 4.14
C LYS A 132 -7.44 3.56 5.47
N GLY A 133 -6.11 3.68 5.44
CA GLY A 133 -5.30 3.77 6.65
C GLY A 133 -5.14 2.46 7.40
N ILE A 134 -5.33 1.31 6.74
CA ILE A 134 -5.09 -0.01 7.32
C ILE A 134 -3.58 -0.18 7.49
N LYS A 135 -3.13 -0.36 8.73
CA LYS A 135 -1.70 -0.38 9.07
C LYS A 135 -1.08 -1.74 8.79
N PHE A 136 0.15 -1.71 8.28
CA PHE A 136 0.98 -2.90 8.17
C PHE A 136 2.41 -2.64 8.63
N GLY A 137 3.11 -3.71 9.00
CA GLY A 137 4.53 -3.67 9.32
C GLY A 137 5.14 -5.07 9.22
N THR A 138 6.33 -5.16 8.64
CA THR A 138 7.05 -6.42 8.49
C THR A 138 7.72 -6.80 9.81
N ARG A 139 7.35 -7.93 10.39
CA ARG A 139 7.98 -8.45 11.62
C ARG A 139 9.37 -9.01 11.32
N THR A 140 9.51 -9.74 10.21
CA THR A 140 10.78 -10.26 9.70
C THR A 140 11.30 -9.38 8.59
N PRO A 141 12.63 -9.21 8.47
CA PRO A 141 13.19 -8.46 7.36
C PRO A 141 12.88 -9.14 6.02
N ILE A 142 12.63 -8.33 5.01
CA ILE A 142 12.48 -8.75 3.62
C ILE A 142 13.87 -8.68 2.97
N ASN A 143 14.27 -9.74 2.28
CA ASN A 143 15.47 -9.74 1.47
C ASN A 143 15.26 -8.96 0.17
N TYR A 144 16.22 -8.11 -0.19
CA TYR A 144 16.22 -7.30 -1.39
C TYR A 144 17.61 -7.30 -2.03
N PHE A 145 17.75 -7.86 -3.22
CA PHE A 145 18.99 -7.75 -3.98
C PHE A 145 19.04 -6.41 -4.72
N ASP A 146 19.97 -5.55 -4.36
CA ASP A 146 20.14 -4.25 -5.01
C ASP A 146 21.32 -4.25 -5.96
N LEU A 147 21.04 -4.10 -7.26
CA LEU A 147 22.05 -4.08 -8.33
C LEU A 147 23.08 -2.97 -8.15
N PHE A 148 22.71 -1.82 -7.59
CA PHE A 148 23.65 -0.72 -7.37
C PHE A 148 24.66 -1.04 -6.29
N TYR A 149 24.21 -1.68 -5.20
CA TYR A 149 25.11 -2.13 -4.13
C TYR A 149 25.75 -3.48 -4.45
N ASN A 150 25.22 -4.21 -5.42
CA ASN A 150 25.58 -5.58 -5.78
C ASN A 150 25.63 -6.49 -4.54
N SER A 151 24.60 -6.40 -3.74
CA SER A 151 24.49 -7.08 -2.45
C SER A 151 23.03 -7.31 -2.10
N GLU A 152 22.80 -8.34 -1.29
CA GLU A 152 21.52 -8.54 -0.61
C GLU A 152 21.43 -7.60 0.58
N LEU A 153 20.32 -6.91 0.70
CA LEU A 153 19.98 -5.99 1.78
C LEU A 153 18.73 -6.49 2.47
N PHE A 154 18.72 -6.45 3.78
CA PHE A 154 17.57 -6.82 4.59
C PHE A 154 16.85 -5.59 5.07
N LEU A 155 15.58 -5.46 4.69
CA LEU A 155 14.77 -4.29 5.01
C LEU A 155 13.53 -4.64 5.82
N ARG A 156 13.09 -3.69 6.62
CA ARG A 156 11.77 -3.68 7.23
C ARG A 156 10.99 -2.50 6.70
N ALA A 157 9.74 -2.75 6.37
CA ALA A 157 8.84 -1.72 5.88
C ALA A 157 7.61 -1.64 6.78
N HIS A 158 7.09 -0.43 6.96
CA HIS A 158 5.78 -0.21 7.54
C HIS A 158 5.06 0.91 6.79
N GLY A 159 3.75 0.88 6.87
CA GLY A 159 2.93 1.83 6.15
C GLY A 159 1.45 1.58 6.33
N THR A 160 0.69 2.02 5.35
CA THR A 160 -0.75 1.81 5.29
C THR A 160 -1.15 1.35 3.91
N TYR A 161 -2.25 0.62 3.85
CA TYR A 161 -2.91 0.28 2.59
C TYR A 161 -4.40 0.58 2.67
N SER A 162 -5.06 0.52 1.54
CA SER A 162 -6.51 0.66 1.45
C SER A 162 -7.11 -0.47 0.63
N ILE A 163 -8.33 -0.82 0.99
CA ILE A 163 -9.12 -1.83 0.28
C ILE A 163 -10.46 -1.27 -0.14
N LYS A 164 -11.10 -1.94 -1.08
CA LYS A 164 -12.49 -1.70 -1.47
C LYS A 164 -13.24 -3.02 -1.55
N ILE A 165 -14.46 -3.04 -1.04
CA ILE A 165 -15.34 -4.20 -1.15
C ILE A 165 -16.05 -4.11 -2.51
N THR A 166 -15.83 -5.10 -3.35
CA THR A 166 -16.34 -5.18 -4.73
C THR A 166 -17.50 -6.17 -4.88
N ASP A 167 -17.52 -7.22 -4.07
CA ASP A 167 -18.62 -8.19 -3.96
C ASP A 167 -19.08 -8.30 -2.50
N PRO A 168 -20.03 -7.45 -2.08
CA PRO A 168 -20.45 -7.40 -0.68
C PRO A 168 -21.13 -8.68 -0.18
N LEU A 169 -21.81 -9.44 -1.04
CA LEU A 169 -22.43 -10.70 -0.61
C LEU A 169 -21.37 -11.76 -0.30
N LYS A 170 -20.35 -11.84 -1.13
CA LYS A 170 -19.22 -12.73 -0.89
C LYS A 170 -18.44 -12.30 0.34
N PHE A 171 -18.18 -11.00 0.48
CA PHE A 171 -17.52 -10.44 1.66
C PHE A 171 -18.27 -10.77 2.95
N TYR A 172 -19.60 -10.63 2.95
CA TYR A 172 -20.44 -11.05 4.07
C TYR A 172 -20.32 -12.54 4.36
N ALA A 173 -20.31 -13.39 3.33
CA ALA A 173 -20.26 -14.84 3.49
C ALA A 173 -18.92 -15.32 4.07
N GLU A 174 -17.81 -14.76 3.60
CA GLU A 174 -16.47 -15.26 3.84
C GLU A 174 -15.66 -14.47 4.87
N ALA A 175 -15.87 -13.14 4.97
CA ALA A 175 -15.04 -12.29 5.80
C ALA A 175 -15.70 -11.85 7.12
N ILE A 176 -17.05 -11.77 7.16
CA ILE A 176 -17.76 -11.27 8.34
C ILE A 176 -18.07 -12.37 9.34
N PRO A 177 -17.64 -12.25 10.61
CA PRO A 177 -18.03 -13.16 11.69
C PRO A 177 -19.55 -13.13 11.92
N LYS A 178 -20.18 -14.29 11.99
CA LYS A 178 -21.66 -14.41 11.94
C LYS A 178 -22.41 -13.89 13.14
N ASN A 179 -21.74 -13.63 14.26
CA ASN A 179 -22.37 -13.22 15.53
C ASN A 179 -21.98 -11.81 15.95
N GLN A 180 -21.59 -10.96 15.01
CA GLN A 180 -21.24 -9.58 15.28
C GLN A 180 -22.23 -8.65 14.59
N ASP A 181 -22.62 -7.59 15.30
CA ASP A 181 -23.51 -6.56 14.78
C ASP A 181 -22.72 -5.37 14.19
N GLN A 182 -21.43 -5.24 14.54
CA GLN A 182 -20.50 -4.28 13.96
C GLN A 182 -19.11 -4.90 13.79
N VAL A 183 -18.47 -4.63 12.65
CA VAL A 183 -17.12 -5.12 12.34
C VAL A 183 -16.29 -3.97 11.81
N GLU A 184 -15.20 -3.69 12.52
CA GLU A 184 -14.16 -2.77 12.09
C GLU A 184 -13.10 -3.54 11.28
N ILE A 185 -12.47 -2.87 10.31
CA ILE A 185 -11.44 -3.52 9.48
C ILE A 185 -10.31 -4.12 10.30
N ASP A 186 -9.88 -3.46 11.37
CA ASP A 186 -8.79 -3.92 12.22
C ASP A 186 -9.10 -5.28 12.88
N SER A 187 -10.38 -5.59 13.15
CA SER A 187 -10.79 -6.85 13.78
C SER A 187 -10.65 -8.07 12.86
N ILE A 188 -10.69 -7.87 11.54
CA ILE A 188 -10.54 -8.93 10.54
C ILE A 188 -9.19 -8.86 9.82
N ASN A 189 -8.49 -7.73 9.92
CA ASN A 189 -7.23 -7.50 9.22
C ASN A 189 -6.13 -8.47 9.66
N GLU A 190 -6.10 -8.91 10.91
CA GLU A 190 -5.09 -9.84 11.39
C GLU A 190 -5.07 -11.14 10.57
N GLN A 191 -6.24 -11.62 10.16
CA GLN A 191 -6.38 -12.80 9.32
C GLN A 191 -5.75 -12.61 7.93
N TYR A 192 -5.91 -11.42 7.34
CA TYR A 192 -5.46 -11.13 5.97
C TYR A 192 -4.05 -10.51 5.91
N LEU A 193 -3.54 -10.06 7.05
CA LEU A 193 -2.22 -9.42 7.13
C LEU A 193 -1.10 -10.35 6.67
N ALA A 194 -1.20 -11.65 6.95
CA ALA A 194 -0.19 -12.61 6.53
C ALA A 194 -0.12 -12.73 4.99
N GLU A 195 -1.26 -12.84 4.33
CA GLU A 195 -1.37 -12.88 2.85
C GLU A 195 -0.89 -11.55 2.24
N PHE A 196 -1.28 -10.42 2.85
CA PHE A 196 -0.81 -9.10 2.45
C PHE A 196 0.72 -8.99 2.53
N LEU A 197 1.34 -9.45 3.63
CA LEU A 197 2.79 -9.41 3.81
C LEU A 197 3.53 -10.34 2.85
N GLU A 198 2.96 -11.48 2.50
CA GLU A 198 3.50 -12.37 1.48
C GLU A 198 3.49 -11.71 0.10
N ALA A 199 2.38 -11.10 -0.29
CA ALA A 199 2.29 -10.35 -1.54
C ALA A 199 3.21 -9.13 -1.55
N LEU A 200 3.36 -8.43 -0.42
CA LEU A 200 4.31 -7.33 -0.26
C LEU A 200 5.74 -7.80 -0.50
N GLN A 201 6.14 -8.93 0.10
CA GLN A 201 7.47 -9.51 -0.10
C GLN A 201 7.70 -9.88 -1.57
N THR A 202 6.74 -10.56 -2.19
CA THR A 202 6.79 -10.95 -3.61
C THR A 202 6.93 -9.72 -4.50
N SER A 203 6.12 -8.69 -4.26
CA SER A 203 6.13 -7.46 -5.06
C SER A 203 7.43 -6.66 -4.88
N ILE A 204 7.99 -6.60 -3.67
CA ILE A 204 9.28 -5.98 -3.40
C ILE A 204 10.40 -6.75 -4.12
N ASN A 205 10.36 -8.09 -4.12
CA ASN A 205 11.32 -8.91 -4.84
C ASN A 205 11.21 -8.73 -6.37
N GLN A 206 10.00 -8.55 -6.90
CA GLN A 206 9.80 -8.23 -8.31
C GLN A 206 10.44 -6.88 -8.66
N MET A 207 10.26 -5.86 -7.83
CA MET A 207 10.93 -4.56 -8.01
C MET A 207 12.46 -4.68 -7.98
N SER A 208 13.00 -5.59 -7.17
CA SER A 208 14.43 -5.94 -7.17
C SER A 208 14.86 -6.54 -8.52
N ALA A 209 14.10 -7.51 -9.04
CA ALA A 209 14.36 -8.14 -10.34
C ALA A 209 14.30 -7.13 -11.50
N ASP A 210 13.40 -6.14 -11.41
CA ASP A 210 13.28 -5.04 -12.37
C ASP A 210 14.39 -3.98 -12.21
N GLY A 211 15.33 -4.17 -11.30
CA GLY A 211 16.49 -3.30 -11.09
C GLY A 211 16.18 -1.97 -10.40
N VAL A 212 15.05 -1.86 -9.72
CA VAL A 212 14.72 -0.68 -8.91
C VAL A 212 15.68 -0.60 -7.73
N ARG A 213 16.34 0.56 -7.54
CA ARG A 213 17.17 0.74 -6.35
C ARG A 213 16.33 0.81 -5.09
N ILE A 214 16.82 0.18 -4.04
CA ILE A 214 16.13 0.14 -2.73
C ILE A 214 15.76 1.54 -2.22
N SER A 215 16.59 2.53 -2.47
CA SER A 215 16.35 3.94 -2.09
C SER A 215 15.10 4.55 -2.73
N PHE A 216 14.60 3.96 -3.81
CA PHE A 216 13.42 4.45 -4.55
C PHE A 216 12.15 3.65 -4.25
N VAL A 217 12.25 2.49 -3.61
CA VAL A 217 11.09 1.62 -3.33
C VAL A 217 9.99 2.38 -2.58
N ALA A 218 10.35 3.15 -1.53
CA ALA A 218 9.37 3.93 -0.77
C ALA A 218 8.62 4.99 -1.60
N SER A 219 9.27 5.56 -2.61
CA SER A 219 8.65 6.56 -3.50
C SER A 219 7.79 5.95 -4.61
N LYS A 220 7.88 4.64 -4.82
CA LYS A 220 7.18 3.90 -5.87
C LYS A 220 5.92 3.17 -5.37
N GLY A 221 5.20 3.75 -4.43
CA GLY A 221 4.02 3.15 -3.81
C GLY A 221 2.93 2.72 -4.81
N ARG A 222 2.75 3.47 -5.92
CA ARG A 222 1.79 3.07 -6.97
C ARG A 222 2.23 1.83 -7.74
N GLU A 223 3.53 1.73 -8.06
CA GLU A 223 4.07 0.56 -8.74
C GLU A 223 3.97 -0.67 -7.84
N LEU A 224 4.32 -0.50 -6.56
CA LEU A 224 4.18 -1.55 -5.56
C LEU A 224 2.71 -1.98 -5.42
N GLY A 225 1.77 -1.03 -5.35
CA GLY A 225 0.33 -1.32 -5.31
C GLY A 225 -0.13 -2.14 -6.51
N ARG A 226 0.37 -1.85 -7.71
CA ARG A 226 0.06 -2.63 -8.91
C ARG A 226 0.59 -4.07 -8.83
N TYR A 227 1.85 -4.27 -8.42
CA TYR A 227 2.39 -5.63 -8.23
C TYR A 227 1.63 -6.42 -7.17
N MET A 228 1.22 -5.74 -6.09
CA MET A 228 0.41 -6.38 -5.06
C MET A 228 -0.99 -6.73 -5.55
N ALA A 229 -1.62 -5.84 -6.33
CA ALA A 229 -2.91 -6.12 -6.95
C ALA A 229 -2.82 -7.34 -7.90
N GLU A 230 -1.80 -7.41 -8.76
CA GLU A 230 -1.56 -8.56 -9.63
C GLU A 230 -1.39 -9.87 -8.83
N THR A 231 -0.87 -9.80 -7.61
CA THR A 231 -0.62 -10.97 -6.77
C THR A 231 -1.84 -11.37 -5.93
N LEU A 232 -2.58 -10.39 -5.38
CA LEU A 232 -3.64 -10.62 -4.39
C LEU A 232 -5.05 -10.50 -4.94
N ASP A 233 -5.30 -9.57 -5.89
CA ASP A 233 -6.67 -9.21 -6.24
C ASP A 233 -7.44 -10.36 -6.88
N GLU A 234 -6.77 -11.23 -7.66
CA GLU A 234 -7.42 -12.41 -8.21
C GLU A 234 -7.97 -13.30 -7.08
N GLU A 235 -7.17 -13.52 -6.05
CA GLU A 235 -7.56 -14.37 -4.93
C GLU A 235 -8.53 -13.68 -3.98
N TRP A 236 -8.23 -12.44 -3.58
CA TRP A 236 -9.06 -11.68 -2.65
C TRP A 236 -10.42 -11.32 -3.25
N ASN A 237 -10.47 -10.94 -4.53
CA ASN A 237 -11.71 -10.67 -5.22
C ASN A 237 -12.51 -11.96 -5.42
N ARG A 238 -11.86 -13.03 -5.90
CA ARG A 238 -12.51 -14.30 -6.16
C ARG A 238 -13.03 -14.99 -4.90
N LEU A 239 -12.27 -14.96 -3.79
CA LEU A 239 -12.62 -15.66 -2.55
C LEU A 239 -13.40 -14.78 -1.57
N ARG A 240 -13.13 -13.46 -1.51
CA ARG A 240 -13.64 -12.59 -0.44
C ARG A 240 -14.37 -11.34 -0.94
N GLY A 241 -14.36 -11.08 -2.23
CA GLY A 241 -15.06 -9.92 -2.81
C GLY A 241 -14.47 -8.57 -2.40
N MET A 242 -13.16 -8.48 -2.20
CA MET A 242 -12.43 -7.25 -1.91
C MET A 242 -11.18 -7.14 -2.78
N GLU A 243 -10.66 -5.93 -2.94
CA GLU A 243 -9.46 -5.63 -3.71
C GLU A 243 -8.62 -4.55 -3.05
N ILE A 244 -7.30 -4.54 -3.33
CA ILE A 244 -6.39 -3.49 -2.88
C ILE A 244 -6.54 -2.27 -3.79
N GLN A 245 -6.73 -1.08 -3.20
CA GLN A 245 -6.78 0.18 -3.95
C GLN A 245 -5.44 0.91 -3.96
N SER A 246 -4.75 0.93 -2.83
CA SER A 246 -3.47 1.61 -2.72
C SER A 246 -2.59 1.00 -1.62
N VAL A 247 -1.27 1.12 -1.81
CA VAL A 247 -0.26 0.77 -0.80
C VAL A 247 0.67 1.95 -0.62
N GLY A 248 0.81 2.42 0.59
CA GLY A 248 1.72 3.50 0.97
C GLY A 248 2.79 3.00 1.94
N ILE A 249 4.06 3.06 1.54
CA ILE A 249 5.18 2.79 2.44
C ILE A 249 5.54 4.09 3.17
N ALA A 250 5.35 4.09 4.48
CA ALA A 250 5.69 5.24 5.32
C ALA A 250 7.19 5.32 5.60
N SER A 251 7.83 4.17 5.83
CA SER A 251 9.27 4.11 6.08
C SER A 251 9.85 2.74 5.73
N ILE A 252 11.10 2.76 5.31
CA ILE A 252 11.95 1.58 5.16
C ILE A 252 13.14 1.75 6.10
N SER A 253 13.43 0.73 6.89
CA SER A 253 14.63 0.62 7.72
C SER A 253 15.42 -0.61 7.34
N TYR A 254 16.72 -0.55 7.52
CA TYR A 254 17.64 -1.64 7.21
C TYR A 254 18.15 -2.28 8.51
N ASP A 255 18.54 -3.53 8.44
CA ASP A 255 19.27 -4.15 9.53
C ASP A 255 20.70 -3.56 9.63
N GLU A 256 21.39 -3.86 10.72
CA GLU A 256 22.71 -3.28 10.98
C GLU A 256 23.75 -3.67 9.93
N GLU A 257 23.69 -4.89 9.39
CA GLU A 257 24.63 -5.36 8.38
C GLU A 257 24.39 -4.68 7.04
N SER A 258 23.15 -4.59 6.59
CA SER A 258 22.76 -3.85 5.39
C SER A 258 23.13 -2.38 5.51
N GLN A 259 22.92 -1.77 6.68
CA GLN A 259 23.31 -0.37 6.91
C GLN A 259 24.84 -0.18 6.83
N LYS A 260 25.63 -1.13 7.35
CA LYS A 260 27.08 -1.12 7.22
C LYS A 260 27.52 -1.23 5.76
N LEU A 261 26.91 -2.13 4.99
CA LEU A 261 27.19 -2.29 3.55
C LEU A 261 26.87 -1.01 2.76
N ILE A 262 25.71 -0.39 3.03
CA ILE A 262 25.33 0.88 2.43
C ILE A 262 26.34 1.97 2.76
N ASN A 263 26.74 2.08 4.02
CA ASN A 263 27.71 3.08 4.49
C ASN A 263 29.09 2.84 3.88
N MET A 264 29.59 1.61 3.84
CA MET A 264 30.88 1.26 3.19
C MET A 264 30.87 1.62 1.71
N ARG A 265 29.80 1.31 1.01
CA ARG A 265 29.65 1.65 -0.43
C ARG A 265 29.66 3.15 -0.64
N ASN A 266 28.91 3.89 0.20
CA ASN A 266 28.87 5.35 0.13
C ASN A 266 30.24 5.97 0.42
N GLN A 267 30.96 5.46 1.45
CA GLN A 267 32.33 5.88 1.74
C GLN A 267 33.27 5.55 0.58
N GLY A 268 33.19 4.34 0.02
CA GLY A 268 33.97 3.96 -1.16
C GLY A 268 33.71 4.85 -2.35
N ALA A 269 32.45 5.22 -2.60
CA ALA A 269 32.08 6.14 -3.67
C ALA A 269 32.64 7.56 -3.43
N MET A 270 32.60 8.06 -2.18
CA MET A 270 33.19 9.33 -1.80
C MET A 270 34.72 9.31 -1.95
N LEU A 271 35.38 8.24 -1.55
CA LEU A 271 36.83 8.05 -1.67
C LEU A 271 37.28 7.79 -3.11
N GLY A 272 36.35 7.50 -4.01
CA GLY A 272 36.59 7.45 -5.45
C GLY A 272 36.92 8.82 -6.07
N ASP A 273 36.47 9.93 -5.44
CA ASP A 273 36.89 11.27 -5.81
C ASP A 273 38.25 11.60 -5.15
N PRO A 274 39.30 11.90 -5.94
CA PRO A 274 40.62 12.15 -5.41
C PRO A 274 40.70 13.31 -4.42
N SER A 275 39.89 14.36 -4.62
CA SER A 275 39.89 15.53 -3.73
C SER A 275 39.25 15.23 -2.37
N VAL A 276 38.17 14.46 -2.36
CA VAL A 276 37.49 14.04 -1.16
C VAL A 276 38.33 13.02 -0.37
N ARG A 277 38.98 12.10 -1.12
CA ARG A 277 39.88 11.10 -0.52
C ARG A 277 41.01 11.75 0.24
N GLU A 278 41.67 12.76 -0.33
CA GLU A 278 42.77 13.46 0.32
C GLU A 278 42.33 14.17 1.60
N GLY A 279 41.20 14.89 1.54
CA GLY A 279 40.60 15.51 2.72
C GLY A 279 40.22 14.51 3.81
N TYR A 280 39.70 13.34 3.45
CA TYR A 280 39.36 12.28 4.38
C TYR A 280 40.60 11.69 5.05
N VAL A 281 41.67 11.41 4.29
CA VAL A 281 42.95 10.88 4.81
C VAL A 281 43.58 11.90 5.76
N GLN A 282 43.65 13.18 5.40
CA GLN A 282 44.15 14.24 6.27
C GLN A 282 43.34 14.38 7.55
N GLY A 283 42.01 14.34 7.45
CA GLY A 283 41.13 14.37 8.61
C GLY A 283 41.23 13.12 9.51
N ALA A 284 41.45 11.95 8.92
CA ALA A 284 41.68 10.71 9.67
C ALA A 284 43.01 10.75 10.43
N MET A 285 44.06 11.27 9.80
CA MET A 285 45.37 11.49 10.43
C MET A 285 45.27 12.50 11.58
N ALA A 286 44.60 13.63 11.39
CA ALA A 286 44.38 14.63 12.42
C ALA A 286 43.69 14.04 13.66
N ARG A 287 42.63 13.25 13.46
CA ARG A 287 41.94 12.55 14.57
C ARG A 287 42.83 11.50 15.22
N GLY A 288 43.66 10.80 14.44
CA GLY A 288 44.66 9.86 14.99
C GLY A 288 45.67 10.55 15.87
N PHE A 289 46.14 11.73 15.49
CA PHE A 289 47.06 12.55 16.30
C PHE A 289 46.36 13.10 17.56
N GLU A 290 45.12 13.54 17.45
CA GLU A 290 44.35 14.01 18.60
C GLU A 290 44.10 12.89 19.62
N ALA A 291 43.71 11.69 19.15
CA ALA A 291 43.55 10.50 19.99
C ALA A 291 44.87 10.03 20.61
N ALA A 292 45.98 10.13 19.89
CA ALA A 292 47.28 9.82 20.41
C ALA A 292 47.77 10.86 21.46
N GLY A 293 47.43 12.12 21.28
CA GLY A 293 47.75 13.21 22.20
C GLY A 293 46.95 13.18 23.52
N SER A 294 45.74 12.62 23.48
CA SER A 294 44.86 12.54 24.66
C SER A 294 45.18 11.38 25.60
N ASN A 295 45.95 10.37 25.18
CA ASN A 295 46.37 9.22 26.00
C ASN A 295 47.74 9.44 26.64
N GLY A 296 47.74 9.85 27.87
CA GLY A 296 48.85 10.45 28.63
C GLY A 296 50.06 9.60 29.02
N SER A 297 50.30 8.39 28.50
CA SER A 297 51.55 7.69 28.89
C SER A 297 52.09 6.60 27.98
N GLY A 298 51.44 6.30 26.87
CA GLY A 298 51.95 5.28 25.91
C GLY A 298 52.10 5.82 24.48
N ALA A 299 51.36 6.87 24.15
CA ALA A 299 51.25 7.40 22.80
C ALA A 299 52.48 8.22 22.38
N MET A 300 53.17 8.85 23.31
CA MET A 300 54.39 9.64 23.05
C MET A 300 55.56 8.74 22.59
N ALA A 301 55.69 7.54 23.15
CA ALA A 301 56.72 6.58 22.75
C ALA A 301 56.39 5.93 21.39
N GLY A 302 55.10 5.65 21.13
CA GLY A 302 54.60 5.20 19.80
C GLY A 302 54.78 6.28 18.73
N PHE A 303 54.59 7.55 19.10
CA PHE A 303 54.74 8.70 18.22
C PHE A 303 56.24 8.97 17.89
N MET A 304 57.17 8.85 18.86
CA MET A 304 58.58 8.95 18.59
C MET A 304 59.11 7.79 17.75
N GLY A 305 58.58 6.56 17.94
CA GLY A 305 58.90 5.41 17.11
C GLY A 305 58.35 5.59 15.66
N MET A 306 57.19 6.24 15.52
CA MET A 306 56.63 6.58 14.23
C MET A 306 57.30 7.79 13.59
N GLY A 307 57.82 8.75 14.37
CA GLY A 307 58.61 9.88 13.89
C GLY A 307 59.95 9.46 13.28
N ALA A 308 60.61 8.44 13.83
CA ALA A 308 61.79 7.83 13.20
C ALA A 308 61.42 7.04 11.91
N GLY A 309 60.19 6.49 11.83
CA GLY A 309 59.65 5.88 10.64
C GLY A 309 59.15 6.90 9.61
N MET A 310 58.85 8.16 9.99
CA MET A 310 58.39 9.22 9.07
C MET A 310 59.48 9.71 8.11
N ASN A 311 60.75 9.47 8.39
CA ASN A 311 61.77 9.65 7.36
C ASN A 311 61.64 8.62 6.22
N PHE A 312 60.95 7.49 6.48
CA PHE A 312 60.46 6.55 5.48
C PHE A 312 58.99 6.86 5.04
N GLY A 313 58.21 7.58 5.87
CA GLY A 313 56.79 7.89 5.62
C GLY A 313 56.56 9.07 4.65
N GLY A 314 57.56 9.93 4.49
CA GLY A 314 57.53 10.97 3.44
C GLY A 314 57.34 10.38 2.03
N GLY A 315 57.80 9.16 1.81
CA GLY A 315 57.60 8.41 0.60
C GLY A 315 56.14 7.91 0.44
N PHE A 316 55.50 7.50 1.53
CA PHE A 316 54.11 7.00 1.43
C PHE A 316 53.09 8.12 1.25
N MET A 317 53.25 9.24 1.97
CA MET A 317 52.38 10.41 1.77
C MET A 317 52.60 11.08 0.40
N GLY A 318 53.86 11.17 -0.03
CA GLY A 318 54.24 11.64 -1.34
C GLY A 318 53.74 10.73 -2.43
N ALA A 319 53.80 9.41 -2.28
CA ALA A 319 53.32 8.44 -3.24
C ALA A 319 51.77 8.43 -3.33
N ALA A 320 51.08 8.56 -2.18
CA ALA A 320 49.60 8.67 -2.15
C ALA A 320 49.12 9.97 -2.81
N SER A 321 49.80 11.09 -2.55
CA SER A 321 49.48 12.39 -3.17
C SER A 321 49.86 12.40 -4.65
N ALA A 322 50.96 11.78 -5.06
CA ALA A 322 51.36 11.64 -6.44
C ALA A 322 50.40 10.75 -7.24
N SER A 323 49.98 9.63 -6.69
CA SER A 323 48.98 8.77 -7.32
C SER A 323 47.60 9.46 -7.47
N ASN A 324 47.25 10.31 -6.49
CA ASN A 324 46.06 11.12 -6.52
C ASN A 324 46.10 12.21 -7.61
N LEU A 325 47.22 12.89 -7.75
CA LEU A 325 47.47 13.85 -8.82
C LEU A 325 47.41 13.19 -10.19
N GLN A 326 48.02 12.01 -10.35
CA GLN A 326 47.98 11.26 -11.59
C GLN A 326 46.55 10.84 -11.96
N GLN A 327 45.75 10.45 -10.98
CA GLN A 327 44.36 10.09 -11.18
C GLN A 327 43.49 11.32 -11.53
N MET A 328 43.74 12.47 -10.91
CA MET A 328 43.08 13.74 -11.28
C MET A 328 43.42 14.17 -12.71
N GLN A 329 44.69 14.04 -13.10
CA GLN A 329 45.12 14.34 -14.48
C GLN A 329 44.45 13.39 -15.50
N MET A 330 44.36 12.10 -15.21
CA MET A 330 43.63 11.16 -16.08
C MET A 330 42.13 11.48 -16.18
N GLN A 331 41.49 11.87 -15.08
CA GLN A 331 40.08 12.29 -15.09
C GLN A 331 39.87 13.59 -15.87
N GLN A 332 40.79 14.56 -15.78
CA GLN A 332 40.72 15.79 -16.57
C GLN A 332 40.94 15.50 -18.07
N ALA A 333 41.88 14.62 -18.40
CA ALA A 333 42.14 14.19 -19.79
C ALA A 333 40.91 13.47 -20.39
N ALA A 334 40.25 12.62 -19.60
CA ALA A 334 39.03 11.93 -20.01
C ALA A 334 37.83 12.91 -20.20
N ARG A 335 37.75 13.97 -19.42
CA ARG A 335 36.72 15.01 -19.57
C ARG A 335 37.00 15.92 -20.81
N GLN A 336 38.27 16.15 -21.17
CA GLN A 336 38.62 16.90 -22.35
C GLN A 336 38.51 16.06 -23.64
N GLY A 337 38.63 14.75 -23.59
CA GLY A 337 38.47 13.85 -24.71
C GLY A 337 37.02 13.70 -25.22
N TYR A 338 36.02 14.18 -24.48
CA TYR A 338 34.60 14.18 -24.89
C TYR A 338 34.14 15.51 -25.53
N ALA A 339 35.02 16.48 -25.77
CA ALA A 339 34.69 17.63 -26.59
C ALA A 339 34.77 17.18 -28.06
N ALA A 340 33.63 16.91 -28.66
CA ALA A 340 33.52 16.60 -30.07
C ALA A 340 34.13 17.72 -30.90
N PRO A 341 34.92 17.43 -31.97
CA PRO A 341 35.37 18.46 -32.87
C PRO A 341 34.18 18.98 -33.68
N GLN A 342 33.83 20.23 -33.47
CA GLN A 342 32.95 20.97 -34.37
C GLN A 342 33.67 21.08 -35.70
N GLY A 343 33.19 20.32 -36.70
CA GLY A 343 33.61 20.42 -38.07
C GLY A 343 33.27 21.79 -38.65
N GLY A 344 34.28 22.62 -38.86
CA GLY A 344 34.18 23.82 -39.65
C GLY A 344 34.00 23.48 -41.10
N TYR A 345 32.90 23.86 -41.70
CA TYR A 345 32.70 23.93 -43.14
C TYR A 345 33.53 25.10 -43.67
N ALA A 346 34.49 24.82 -44.54
CA ALA A 346 35.09 25.79 -45.44
C ALA A 346 34.52 25.59 -46.86
N PRO A 347 34.08 26.65 -47.55
CA PRO A 347 33.52 26.52 -48.90
C PRO A 347 34.61 26.37 -49.94
N GLY A 348 34.29 25.56 -50.95
CA GLY A 348 35.16 25.10 -52.01
C GLY A 348 35.64 26.14 -52.95
N GLN A 349 36.64 25.72 -53.71
CA GLN A 349 36.94 26.24 -55.03
C GLN A 349 36.87 25.12 -56.09
N ALA A 350 36.08 25.42 -57.07
CA ALA A 350 35.98 24.67 -58.31
C ALA A 350 37.28 24.80 -59.10
N ASN A 351 37.75 23.73 -59.66
CA ASN A 351 38.38 23.77 -60.97
C ASN A 351 38.55 22.36 -61.57
N GLY A 352 38.06 22.25 -62.77
CA GLY A 352 38.78 21.71 -63.94
C GLY A 352 38.51 20.23 -64.21
N ALA A 353 37.64 20.02 -65.17
CA ALA A 353 37.69 18.81 -65.99
C ALA A 353 38.93 18.85 -66.90
N PRO A 354 39.45 17.67 -67.34
CA PRO A 354 39.35 17.41 -68.76
C PRO A 354 38.89 16.01 -69.16
N GLN A 355 38.30 16.01 -70.30
CA GLN A 355 37.90 14.93 -71.21
C GLN A 355 38.94 13.86 -71.45
N GLY A 356 38.46 12.71 -71.81
CA GLY A 356 39.22 11.83 -72.71
C GLY A 356 39.07 10.33 -72.46
N GLY A 357 38.45 9.67 -73.45
CA GLY A 357 38.55 8.27 -73.64
C GLY A 357 37.26 7.47 -73.50
#